data_b90c9db1fd522216ddc3dca46e2527c6
#
_entry.id   b90c9db1fd522216ddc3dca46e2527c6
#
_cell.length_a   1.000
_cell.length_b   1.000
_cell.length_c   1.000
_cell.angle_alpha   90.00
_cell.angle_beta   90.00
_cell.angle_gamma   90.00
#
_symmetry.space_group_name_H-M   'P 1'
#
loop_
_entity.id
_entity.type
_entity.pdbx_description
1 polymer ?
#
loop_
_entity_poly.entity_id
_entity_poly.type
_entity_poly.pdbx_seq_one_letter_code
_entity_poly.pdbx_strand_id
1 'polypeptide(L)'
;MDLRLVTPALVVWLVTLLGLHGPSWSMPAVLVIGGMICAAALFAYRRWNVAWRMVGIVVIGAGMAVTCALALWLRLETRDAHPMSGMSGKATVTMSIRDDPRNFGPAQRGQVTTRVTVLAVGERRVPSAIADVVARAPGWVGLLPGQHVRVLASIRAPRGGDLSVARLTASGPPAMLGRPPPLQRGAGIVRTTLQQNSAQALTGESAGLLPGLVIGDESALSQDVRDQFLAAGLSHLTAVSGANFALTCGAAIALIRLIGGSPKVAAVSGVIVIVGFVVLVRPSPSVLRAAMMGGVGLLALLSTRRARAARCRCRRWGRSCSAEGR
;
A
#
# COMPACT_ATOMS: atom_id res chain seq x y z
N MET A 1 -15.61 -24.32 6.41
CA MET A 1 -14.72 -23.16 6.62
C MET A 1 -13.33 -23.67 7.00
N ASP A 2 -12.32 -23.30 6.28
CA ASP A 2 -10.92 -23.73 6.56
C ASP A 2 -10.33 -22.78 7.61
N LEU A 3 -10.36 -23.20 8.88
CA LEU A 3 -9.91 -22.41 10.04
C LEU A 3 -8.37 -22.35 10.18
N ARG A 4 -7.63 -22.98 9.26
CA ARG A 4 -6.16 -23.08 9.34
C ARG A 4 -5.44 -21.72 9.26
N LEU A 5 -6.05 -20.75 8.59
CA LEU A 5 -5.49 -19.40 8.45
C LEU A 5 -5.88 -18.44 9.59
N VAL A 6 -6.86 -18.82 10.41
CA VAL A 6 -7.35 -17.96 11.51
C VAL A 6 -6.27 -17.81 12.59
N THR A 7 -5.64 -18.90 12.97
CA THR A 7 -4.59 -18.88 14.00
C THR A 7 -3.41 -17.96 13.63
N PRO A 8 -2.75 -18.09 12.46
CA PRO A 8 -1.67 -17.18 12.10
C PRO A 8 -2.14 -15.73 11.92
N ALA A 9 -3.36 -15.50 11.43
CA ALA A 9 -3.92 -14.15 11.32
C ALA A 9 -4.11 -13.49 12.71
N LEU A 10 -4.65 -14.22 13.67
CA LEU A 10 -4.79 -13.74 15.05
C LEU A 10 -3.43 -13.46 15.71
N VAL A 11 -2.45 -14.32 15.49
CA VAL A 11 -1.09 -14.12 16.01
C VAL A 11 -0.48 -12.82 15.46
N VAL A 12 -0.53 -12.61 14.14
CA VAL A 12 -0.03 -11.36 13.52
C VAL A 12 -0.79 -10.15 14.03
N TRP A 13 -2.10 -10.24 14.20
CA TRP A 13 -2.93 -9.15 14.73
C TRP A 13 -2.55 -8.79 16.18
N LEU A 14 -2.43 -9.81 17.05
CA LEU A 14 -2.00 -9.61 18.44
C LEU A 14 -0.59 -9.01 18.55
N VAL A 15 0.36 -9.53 17.76
CA VAL A 15 1.73 -8.98 17.70
C VAL A 15 1.71 -7.52 17.24
N THR A 16 0.86 -7.18 16.26
CA THR A 16 0.73 -5.81 15.79
C THR A 16 0.16 -4.88 16.87
N LEU A 17 -0.90 -5.31 17.56
CA LEU A 17 -1.48 -4.55 18.68
C LEU A 17 -0.46 -4.34 19.80
N LEU A 18 0.25 -5.40 20.16
CA LEU A 18 1.27 -5.34 21.20
C LEU A 18 2.41 -4.41 20.81
N GLY A 19 2.83 -4.39 19.54
CA GLY A 19 3.88 -3.50 19.05
C GLY A 19 3.49 -2.03 19.04
N LEU A 20 2.24 -1.74 18.72
CA LEU A 20 1.76 -0.36 18.58
C LEU A 20 1.34 0.27 19.94
N HIS A 21 0.87 -0.53 20.88
CA HIS A 21 0.30 -0.05 22.15
C HIS A 21 1.00 -0.59 23.40
N GLY A 22 1.84 -1.62 23.24
CA GLY A 22 2.57 -2.25 24.33
C GLY A 22 3.84 -1.49 24.72
N PRO A 23 4.48 -1.91 25.81
CA PRO A 23 5.74 -1.34 26.26
C PRO A 23 6.89 -1.63 25.28
N SER A 24 7.95 -0.82 25.29
CA SER A 24 9.08 -0.93 24.35
C SER A 24 9.78 -2.29 24.35
N TRP A 25 9.77 -3.00 25.47
CA TRP A 25 10.35 -4.36 25.60
C TRP A 25 9.50 -5.47 24.96
N SER A 26 8.24 -5.17 24.59
CA SER A 26 7.31 -6.19 24.07
C SER A 26 7.79 -6.83 22.75
N MET A 27 8.36 -6.04 21.85
CA MET A 27 8.82 -6.54 20.55
C MET A 27 10.06 -7.44 20.68
N PRO A 28 11.12 -7.05 21.40
CA PRO A 28 12.22 -7.96 21.71
C PRO A 28 11.76 -9.26 22.38
N ALA A 29 10.82 -9.19 23.32
CA ALA A 29 10.27 -10.38 23.96
C ALA A 29 9.58 -11.32 22.99
N VAL A 30 8.75 -10.80 22.06
CA VAL A 30 8.10 -11.61 21.00
C VAL A 30 9.14 -12.26 20.11
N LEU A 31 10.22 -11.57 19.74
CA LEU A 31 11.30 -12.13 18.94
C LEU A 31 11.97 -13.31 19.62
N VAL A 32 12.32 -13.16 20.91
CA VAL A 32 12.97 -14.23 21.71
C VAL A 32 12.02 -15.41 21.89
N ILE A 33 10.78 -15.17 22.32
CA ILE A 33 9.78 -16.24 22.54
C ILE A 33 9.46 -16.97 21.25
N GLY A 34 9.22 -16.24 20.14
CA GLY A 34 8.94 -16.84 18.85
C GLY A 34 10.12 -17.66 18.31
N GLY A 35 11.34 -17.19 18.49
CA GLY A 35 12.57 -17.93 18.18
C GLY A 35 12.70 -19.21 19.00
N MET A 36 12.43 -19.14 20.31
CA MET A 36 12.44 -20.32 21.18
C MET A 36 11.37 -21.35 20.79
N ILE A 37 10.16 -20.90 20.44
CA ILE A 37 9.09 -21.79 19.96
C ILE A 37 9.51 -22.49 18.67
N CYS A 38 10.09 -21.77 17.71
CA CYS A 38 10.61 -22.36 16.48
C CYS A 38 11.70 -23.40 16.77
N ALA A 39 12.67 -23.08 17.62
CA ALA A 39 13.76 -23.98 18.01
C ALA A 39 13.23 -25.23 18.73
N ALA A 40 12.31 -25.06 19.67
CA ALA A 40 11.68 -26.17 20.40
C ALA A 40 10.87 -27.08 19.46
N ALA A 41 10.11 -26.52 18.52
CA ALA A 41 9.35 -27.27 17.54
C ALA A 41 10.27 -28.11 16.61
N LEU A 42 11.36 -27.52 16.14
CA LEU A 42 12.38 -28.22 15.34
C LEU A 42 13.12 -29.31 16.13
N PHE A 43 13.43 -29.03 17.41
CA PHE A 43 14.04 -30.01 18.31
C PHE A 43 13.10 -31.20 18.58
N ALA A 44 11.81 -30.94 18.88
CA ALA A 44 10.79 -31.96 19.08
C ALA A 44 10.60 -32.83 17.82
N TYR A 45 10.63 -32.24 16.64
CA TYR A 45 10.60 -32.97 15.37
C TYR A 45 11.77 -33.93 15.25
N ARG A 46 12.99 -33.48 15.54
CA ARG A 46 14.20 -34.30 15.43
C ARG A 46 14.29 -35.39 16.51
N ARG A 47 13.80 -35.11 17.72
CA ARG A 47 14.01 -35.99 18.89
C ARG A 47 12.87 -36.98 19.14
N TRP A 48 11.61 -36.55 18.84
CA TRP A 48 10.42 -37.34 19.19
C TRP A 48 9.53 -37.70 18.00
N ASN A 49 10.03 -37.52 16.79
CA ASN A 49 9.33 -37.89 15.54
C ASN A 49 7.88 -37.36 15.48
N VAL A 50 7.66 -36.15 16.01
CA VAL A 50 6.35 -35.48 16.00
C VAL A 50 5.89 -35.27 14.55
N ALA A 51 4.60 -35.44 14.30
CA ALA A 51 4.03 -35.32 12.96
C ALA A 51 4.44 -33.98 12.31
N TRP A 52 5.11 -34.01 11.17
CA TRP A 52 5.67 -32.86 10.46
C TRP A 52 4.64 -31.77 10.17
N ARG A 53 3.34 -32.13 10.03
CA ARG A 53 2.23 -31.19 9.84
C ARG A 53 2.04 -30.26 11.03
N MET A 54 2.10 -30.79 12.25
CA MET A 54 1.97 -30.01 13.49
C MET A 54 3.14 -29.05 13.65
N VAL A 55 4.35 -29.56 13.46
CA VAL A 55 5.58 -28.73 13.50
C VAL A 55 5.52 -27.62 12.44
N GLY A 56 5.07 -27.93 11.23
CA GLY A 56 4.93 -26.97 10.15
C GLY A 56 3.99 -25.80 10.52
N ILE A 57 2.82 -26.08 11.11
CA ILE A 57 1.87 -25.04 11.54
C ILE A 57 2.50 -24.14 12.62
N VAL A 58 3.17 -24.73 13.61
CA VAL A 58 3.81 -23.98 14.71
C VAL A 58 4.96 -23.11 14.17
N VAL A 59 5.82 -23.67 13.33
CA VAL A 59 6.96 -22.94 12.75
C VAL A 59 6.50 -21.81 11.83
N ILE A 60 5.46 -22.03 11.01
CA ILE A 60 4.90 -20.97 10.16
C ILE A 60 4.29 -19.86 11.03
N GLY A 61 3.47 -20.19 12.03
CA GLY A 61 2.84 -19.21 12.91
C GLY A 61 3.88 -18.40 13.70
N ALA A 62 4.83 -19.08 14.33
CA ALA A 62 5.91 -18.40 15.06
C ALA A 62 6.84 -17.59 14.14
N GLY A 63 7.15 -18.11 12.95
CA GLY A 63 7.93 -17.40 11.95
C GLY A 63 7.24 -16.12 11.46
N MET A 64 5.93 -16.15 11.23
CA MET A 64 5.14 -14.96 10.91
C MET A 64 5.14 -13.96 12.06
N ALA A 65 4.99 -14.41 13.31
CA ALA A 65 5.07 -13.56 14.50
C ALA A 65 6.42 -12.86 14.60
N VAL A 66 7.50 -13.60 14.46
CA VAL A 66 8.89 -13.09 14.50
C VAL A 66 9.12 -12.08 13.38
N THR A 67 8.71 -12.39 12.16
CA THR A 67 8.87 -11.49 11.00
C THR A 67 8.08 -10.19 11.20
N CYS A 68 6.85 -10.29 11.67
CA CYS A 68 6.01 -9.14 11.98
C CYS A 68 6.60 -8.29 13.11
N ALA A 69 7.02 -8.92 14.20
CA ALA A 69 7.65 -8.25 15.34
C ALA A 69 8.95 -7.55 14.95
N LEU A 70 9.81 -8.20 14.16
CA LEU A 70 11.05 -7.61 13.68
C LEU A 70 10.78 -6.39 12.79
N ALA A 71 9.84 -6.52 11.85
CA ALA A 71 9.47 -5.41 10.96
C ALA A 71 8.89 -4.21 11.73
N LEU A 72 8.06 -4.45 12.74
CA LEU A 72 7.52 -3.41 13.61
C LEU A 72 8.60 -2.80 14.49
N TRP A 73 9.43 -3.61 15.12
CA TRP A 73 10.51 -3.15 15.97
C TRP A 73 11.48 -2.23 15.21
N LEU A 74 11.95 -2.65 14.03
CA LEU A 74 12.82 -1.82 13.19
C LEU A 74 12.16 -0.49 12.80
N ARG A 75 10.86 -0.49 12.52
CA ARG A 75 10.12 0.74 12.20
C ARG A 75 9.95 1.66 13.39
N LEU A 76 9.68 1.12 14.57
CA LEU A 76 9.58 1.89 15.81
C LEU A 76 10.92 2.45 16.21
N GLU A 77 12.00 1.66 16.14
CA GLU A 77 13.37 2.09 16.41
C GLU A 77 13.77 3.25 15.48
N THR A 78 13.56 3.10 14.18
CA THR A 78 13.86 4.17 13.19
C THR A 78 13.01 5.42 13.41
N ARG A 79 11.76 5.28 13.88
CA ARG A 79 10.88 6.40 14.25
C ARG A 79 11.42 7.12 15.48
N ASP A 80 11.73 6.38 16.54
CA ASP A 80 12.12 6.94 17.83
C ASP A 80 13.55 7.52 17.80
N ALA A 81 14.44 6.95 17.00
CA ALA A 81 15.78 7.49 16.74
C ALA A 81 15.77 8.73 15.82
N HIS A 82 14.62 9.07 15.21
CA HIS A 82 14.55 10.20 14.29
C HIS A 82 14.62 11.53 15.05
N PRO A 83 15.42 12.54 14.58
CA PRO A 83 15.57 13.82 15.27
C PRO A 83 14.28 14.56 15.58
N MET A 84 13.22 14.36 14.78
CA MET A 84 11.92 15.00 14.99
C MET A 84 11.08 14.36 16.10
N SER A 85 11.36 13.14 16.53
CA SER A 85 10.53 12.44 17.53
C SER A 85 10.49 13.17 18.88
N GLY A 86 11.58 13.85 19.23
CA GLY A 86 11.70 14.67 20.45
C GLY A 86 11.48 16.17 20.24
N MET A 87 11.23 16.61 19.00
CA MET A 87 11.02 18.04 18.72
C MET A 87 9.59 18.48 19.03
N SER A 88 9.46 19.61 19.70
CA SER A 88 8.19 20.30 19.91
C SER A 88 8.35 21.80 19.64
N GLY A 89 7.31 22.45 19.12
CA GLY A 89 7.35 23.87 18.85
C GLY A 89 7.07 24.20 17.38
N LYS A 90 7.30 25.45 16.98
CA LYS A 90 7.09 25.95 15.62
C LYS A 90 8.42 25.95 14.85
N ALA A 91 8.43 25.35 13.68
CA ALA A 91 9.57 25.36 12.78
C ALA A 91 9.11 25.41 11.32
N THR A 92 9.95 25.93 10.45
CA THR A 92 9.76 25.82 9.00
C THR A 92 10.13 24.42 8.56
N VAL A 93 9.19 23.67 7.97
CA VAL A 93 9.40 22.30 7.53
C VAL A 93 9.33 22.24 6.01
N THR A 94 10.36 21.64 5.41
CA THR A 94 10.37 21.29 3.98
C THR A 94 10.02 19.82 3.85
N MET A 95 9.00 19.53 3.06
CA MET A 95 8.42 18.19 2.94
C MET A 95 7.98 17.89 1.51
N SER A 96 7.88 16.61 1.19
CA SER A 96 7.27 16.11 -0.05
C SER A 96 5.91 15.51 0.27
N ILE A 97 4.88 15.91 -0.48
CA ILE A 97 3.53 15.33 -0.35
C ILE A 97 3.59 13.86 -0.75
N ARG A 98 3.02 12.98 0.07
CA ARG A 98 2.98 11.54 -0.18
C ARG A 98 1.62 11.07 -0.67
N ASP A 99 0.56 11.50 0.01
CA ASP A 99 -0.81 11.15 -0.29
C ASP A 99 -1.60 12.39 -0.69
N ASP A 100 -2.67 12.22 -1.46
CA ASP A 100 -3.57 13.33 -1.80
C ASP A 100 -4.16 13.94 -0.51
N PRO A 101 -4.22 15.28 -0.41
CA PRO A 101 -4.85 15.94 0.71
C PRO A 101 -6.34 15.58 0.79
N ARG A 102 -6.79 15.13 1.96
CA ARG A 102 -8.17 14.73 2.22
C ARG A 102 -8.83 15.68 3.20
N ASN A 103 -10.09 16.02 2.98
CA ASN A 103 -10.87 16.78 3.94
C ASN A 103 -10.99 16.01 5.26
N PHE A 104 -10.77 16.69 6.38
CA PHE A 104 -10.78 16.13 7.71
C PHE A 104 -11.70 16.92 8.63
N GLY A 105 -12.60 16.22 9.31
CA GLY A 105 -13.56 16.80 10.23
C GLY A 105 -14.79 17.43 9.53
N PRO A 106 -15.71 18.06 10.30
CA PRO A 106 -16.90 18.67 9.75
C PRO A 106 -16.57 19.68 8.65
N ALA A 107 -17.35 19.70 7.57
CA ALA A 107 -17.17 20.54 6.39
C ALA A 107 -16.93 22.03 6.72
N GLN A 108 -17.51 22.51 7.84
CA GLN A 108 -17.41 23.89 8.31
C GLN A 108 -16.00 24.29 8.79
N ARG A 109 -15.10 23.33 9.10
CA ARG A 109 -13.75 23.64 9.59
C ARG A 109 -12.71 23.77 8.49
N GLY A 110 -13.00 23.33 7.27
CA GLY A 110 -12.10 23.44 6.12
C GLY A 110 -10.69 22.89 6.43
N GLN A 111 -10.60 21.81 7.20
CA GLN A 111 -9.32 21.18 7.54
C GLN A 111 -9.01 20.07 6.56
N VAL A 112 -7.73 19.95 6.21
CA VAL A 112 -7.19 18.94 5.31
C VAL A 112 -6.10 18.16 6.04
N THR A 113 -6.10 16.86 5.89
CA THR A 113 -5.02 16.00 6.35
C THR A 113 -4.32 15.35 5.17
N THR A 114 -2.99 15.23 5.26
CA THR A 114 -2.17 14.51 4.27
C THR A 114 -0.95 13.91 4.93
N ARG A 115 -0.46 12.80 4.40
CA ARG A 115 0.85 12.26 4.78
C ARG A 115 1.93 12.91 3.93
N VAL A 116 3.04 13.20 4.57
CA VAL A 116 4.18 13.82 3.95
C VAL A 116 5.46 13.06 4.31
N THR A 117 6.46 13.19 3.46
CA THR A 117 7.83 12.80 3.78
C THR A 117 8.59 14.08 4.14
N VAL A 118 9.05 14.20 5.36
CA VAL A 118 9.86 15.33 5.83
C VAL A 118 11.27 15.20 5.26
N LEU A 119 11.81 16.31 4.75
CA LEU A 119 13.14 16.38 4.12
C LEU A 119 14.09 17.30 4.90
N ALA A 120 13.56 18.38 5.49
CA ALA A 120 14.34 19.31 6.27
C ALA A 120 13.47 20.03 7.32
N VAL A 121 14.07 20.41 8.43
CA VAL A 121 13.48 21.25 9.49
C VAL A 121 14.37 22.46 9.68
N GLY A 122 13.84 23.66 9.42
CA GLY A 122 14.64 24.86 9.25
C GLY A 122 15.59 24.72 8.07
N GLU A 123 16.88 24.93 8.32
CA GLU A 123 17.95 24.73 7.33
C GLU A 123 18.60 23.35 7.41
N ARG A 124 18.29 22.56 8.43
CA ARG A 124 18.87 21.23 8.61
C ARG A 124 18.12 20.18 7.82
N ARG A 125 18.84 19.47 6.94
CA ARG A 125 18.32 18.24 6.34
C ARG A 125 18.21 17.17 7.41
N VAL A 126 17.06 16.46 7.40
CA VAL A 126 16.80 15.33 8.29
C VAL A 126 16.65 14.06 7.45
N PRO A 127 16.90 12.87 8.00
CA PRO A 127 16.56 11.62 7.33
C PRO A 127 15.10 11.65 6.90
N SER A 128 14.79 11.07 5.74
CA SER A 128 13.42 11.07 5.22
C SER A 128 12.51 10.22 6.11
N ALA A 129 11.49 10.83 6.69
CA ALA A 129 10.54 10.14 7.56
C ALA A 129 9.10 10.60 7.30
N ILE A 130 8.15 9.73 7.61
CA ILE A 130 6.73 9.98 7.39
C ILE A 130 6.17 10.80 8.56
N ALA A 131 5.49 11.89 8.26
CA ALA A 131 4.73 12.69 9.21
C ALA A 131 3.32 12.95 8.71
N ASP A 132 2.38 13.15 9.64
CA ASP A 132 1.02 13.55 9.31
C ASP A 132 0.89 15.07 9.41
N VAL A 133 0.34 15.69 8.37
CA VAL A 133 0.08 17.13 8.33
C VAL A 133 -1.41 17.35 8.46
N VAL A 134 -1.78 18.25 9.37
CA VAL A 134 -3.12 18.86 9.43
C VAL A 134 -2.99 20.32 9.08
N ALA A 135 -3.77 20.76 8.10
CA ALA A 135 -3.71 22.12 7.58
C ALA A 135 -5.12 22.67 7.34
N ARG A 136 -5.24 24.00 7.19
CA ARG A 136 -6.47 24.63 6.68
C ARG A 136 -6.51 24.54 5.15
N ALA A 137 -7.70 24.31 4.58
CA ALA A 137 -7.91 23.99 3.18
C ALA A 137 -7.25 24.93 2.14
N PRO A 138 -7.27 26.26 2.27
CA PRO A 138 -6.70 27.12 1.23
C PRO A 138 -5.22 26.80 0.97
N GLY A 139 -4.90 26.51 -0.29
CA GLY A 139 -3.55 26.23 -0.75
C GLY A 139 -3.07 24.76 -0.57
N TRP A 140 -3.80 23.93 0.19
CA TRP A 140 -3.46 22.52 0.36
C TRP A 140 -4.26 21.59 -0.54
N VAL A 141 -5.49 22.00 -0.90
CA VAL A 141 -6.31 21.28 -1.87
C VAL A 141 -5.68 21.42 -3.25
N GLY A 142 -5.50 20.30 -3.94
CA GLY A 142 -4.86 20.27 -5.27
C GLY A 142 -3.36 20.03 -5.27
N LEU A 143 -2.70 19.91 -4.11
CA LEU A 143 -1.34 19.40 -4.05
C LEU A 143 -1.29 17.93 -4.48
N LEU A 144 -0.28 17.62 -5.30
CA LEU A 144 -0.10 16.27 -5.84
C LEU A 144 1.06 15.55 -5.14
N PRO A 145 0.99 14.21 -5.03
CA PRO A 145 2.10 13.42 -4.51
C PRO A 145 3.41 13.67 -5.25
N GLY A 146 4.50 13.69 -4.48
CA GLY A 146 5.83 14.03 -4.98
C GLY A 146 6.10 15.52 -5.11
N GLN A 147 5.12 16.41 -4.85
CA GLN A 147 5.33 17.85 -4.85
C GLN A 147 6.06 18.27 -3.57
N HIS A 148 7.06 19.10 -3.72
CA HIS A 148 7.83 19.65 -2.60
C HIS A 148 7.22 20.97 -2.15
N VAL A 149 7.01 21.09 -0.84
CA VAL A 149 6.42 22.28 -0.22
C VAL A 149 7.21 22.67 1.03
N ARG A 150 7.16 23.96 1.35
CA ARG A 150 7.73 24.51 2.58
C ARG A 150 6.64 25.26 3.34
N VAL A 151 6.53 25.01 4.63
CA VAL A 151 5.52 25.65 5.48
C VAL A 151 6.02 25.82 6.90
N LEU A 152 5.56 26.85 7.58
CA LEU A 152 5.69 27.00 9.02
C LEU A 152 4.67 26.06 9.70
N ALA A 153 5.14 25.12 10.48
CA ALA A 153 4.29 24.14 11.14
C ALA A 153 4.64 24.00 12.63
N SER A 154 3.63 23.75 13.43
CA SER A 154 3.80 23.30 14.82
C SER A 154 4.03 21.80 14.84
N ILE A 155 5.16 21.38 15.38
CA ILE A 155 5.57 19.99 15.51
C ILE A 155 5.06 19.47 16.85
N ARG A 156 4.41 18.32 16.85
CA ARG A 156 3.94 17.61 18.04
C ARG A 156 4.29 16.12 17.93
N ALA A 157 4.39 15.48 19.07
CA ALA A 157 4.56 14.03 19.13
C ALA A 157 3.44 13.30 18.38
N PRO A 158 3.73 12.16 17.72
CA PRO A 158 2.73 11.33 17.07
C PRO A 158 1.69 10.82 18.08
N ARG A 159 0.53 10.38 17.60
CA ARG A 159 -0.44 9.67 18.43
C ARG A 159 0.08 8.28 18.77
N GLY A 160 -0.30 7.76 19.94
CA GLY A 160 -0.03 6.36 20.28
C GLY A 160 -0.60 5.43 19.20
N GLY A 161 0.18 4.43 18.83
CA GLY A 161 -0.20 3.50 17.76
C GLY A 161 0.08 3.96 16.33
N ASP A 162 0.65 5.15 16.12
CA ASP A 162 1.02 5.65 14.80
C ASP A 162 2.51 5.41 14.51
N LEU A 163 2.82 5.10 13.26
CA LEU A 163 4.20 4.93 12.76
C LEU A 163 4.81 6.22 12.18
N SER A 164 4.07 7.32 12.21
CA SER A 164 4.61 8.64 11.85
C SER A 164 5.58 9.16 12.90
N VAL A 165 6.62 9.88 12.47
CA VAL A 165 7.63 10.45 13.39
C VAL A 165 7.13 11.68 14.14
N ALA A 166 6.20 12.42 13.55
CA ALA A 166 5.63 13.61 14.14
C ALA A 166 4.27 13.94 13.54
N ARG A 167 3.48 14.72 14.25
CA ARG A 167 2.28 15.36 13.77
C ARG A 167 2.54 16.84 13.57
N LEU A 168 2.30 17.31 12.35
CA LEU A 168 2.53 18.70 11.96
C LEU A 168 1.19 19.42 11.83
N THR A 169 1.08 20.60 12.44
CA THR A 169 -0.06 21.50 12.21
C THR A 169 0.44 22.71 11.45
N ALA A 170 0.07 22.81 10.18
CA ALA A 170 0.51 23.89 9.31
C ALA A 170 -0.16 25.22 9.72
N SER A 171 0.62 26.30 9.77
CA SER A 171 0.17 27.63 10.20
C SER A 171 -0.33 28.50 9.03
N GLY A 172 -0.31 27.99 7.79
CA GLY A 172 -0.75 28.77 6.62
C GLY A 172 -0.66 27.96 5.32
N PRO A 173 -0.83 28.63 4.18
CA PRO A 173 -0.67 27.99 2.88
C PRO A 173 0.79 27.57 2.66
N PRO A 174 1.03 26.47 1.95
CA PRO A 174 2.38 26.01 1.67
C PRO A 174 3.05 26.85 0.57
N ALA A 175 4.32 27.16 0.74
CA ALA A 175 5.15 27.66 -0.35
C ALA A 175 5.58 26.48 -1.23
N MET A 176 5.24 26.53 -2.52
CA MET A 176 5.59 25.47 -3.47
C MET A 176 7.06 25.57 -3.90
N LEU A 177 7.81 24.48 -3.79
CA LEU A 177 9.23 24.39 -4.15
C LEU A 177 9.44 23.64 -5.48
N GLY A 178 8.52 23.74 -6.42
CA GLY A 178 8.64 23.08 -7.72
C GLY A 178 7.33 22.50 -8.22
N ARG A 179 7.43 21.90 -9.42
CA ARG A 179 6.29 21.23 -10.07
C ARG A 179 6.22 19.76 -9.64
N PRO A 180 5.02 19.18 -9.54
CA PRO A 180 4.86 17.76 -9.28
C PRO A 180 5.45 16.91 -10.43
N PRO A 181 5.85 15.66 -10.16
CA PRO A 181 6.35 14.74 -11.18
C PRO A 181 5.39 14.58 -12.36
N PRO A 182 5.88 14.42 -13.60
CA PRO A 182 5.03 14.40 -14.80
C PRO A 182 3.96 13.30 -14.77
N LEU A 183 4.31 12.11 -14.26
CA LEU A 183 3.36 11.00 -14.09
C LEU A 183 2.22 11.36 -13.12
N GLN A 184 2.54 12.06 -12.03
CA GLN A 184 1.55 12.48 -11.05
C GLN A 184 0.65 13.61 -11.58
N ARG A 185 1.21 14.48 -12.44
CA ARG A 185 0.41 15.51 -13.13
C ARG A 185 -0.59 14.86 -14.10
N GLY A 186 -0.12 13.89 -14.93
CA GLY A 186 -0.99 13.14 -15.82
C GLY A 186 -2.11 12.41 -15.08
N ALA A 187 -1.77 11.69 -14.01
CA ALA A 187 -2.75 11.05 -13.15
C ALA A 187 -3.73 12.06 -12.52
N GLY A 188 -3.23 13.21 -12.07
CA GLY A 188 -4.06 14.30 -11.53
C GLY A 188 -5.07 14.83 -12.55
N ILE A 189 -4.66 15.04 -13.81
CA ILE A 189 -5.55 15.45 -14.88
C ILE A 189 -6.67 14.43 -15.10
N VAL A 190 -6.34 13.14 -15.21
CA VAL A 190 -7.34 12.08 -15.39
C VAL A 190 -8.32 12.05 -14.23
N ARG A 191 -7.85 12.18 -12.98
CA ARG A 191 -8.69 12.21 -11.77
C ARG A 191 -9.64 13.41 -11.77
N THR A 192 -9.12 14.61 -12.00
CA THR A 192 -9.96 15.82 -12.07
C THR A 192 -10.96 15.80 -13.20
N THR A 193 -10.58 15.29 -14.37
CA THR A 193 -11.51 15.12 -15.50
C THR A 193 -12.63 14.14 -15.17
N LEU A 194 -12.30 13.00 -14.51
CA LEU A 194 -13.32 12.04 -14.07
C LEU A 194 -14.29 12.67 -13.05
N GLN A 195 -13.78 13.42 -12.08
CA GLN A 195 -14.61 14.13 -11.11
C GLN A 195 -15.55 15.16 -11.79
N GLN A 196 -15.02 15.97 -12.71
CA GLN A 196 -15.79 16.98 -13.44
C GLN A 196 -16.88 16.31 -14.30
N ASN A 197 -16.55 15.26 -15.05
CA ASN A 197 -17.52 14.54 -15.85
C ASN A 197 -18.58 13.85 -14.99
N SER A 198 -18.20 13.31 -13.83
CA SER A 198 -19.14 12.72 -12.87
C SER A 198 -20.10 13.78 -12.32
N ALA A 199 -19.58 14.97 -11.99
CA ALA A 199 -20.40 16.08 -11.49
C ALA A 199 -21.36 16.66 -12.56
N GLN A 200 -21.01 16.54 -13.84
CA GLN A 200 -21.89 16.95 -14.96
C GLN A 200 -22.95 15.89 -15.30
N ALA A 201 -22.58 14.61 -15.23
CA ALA A 201 -23.46 13.52 -15.63
C ALA A 201 -24.38 12.99 -14.52
N LEU A 202 -23.99 13.17 -13.28
CA LEU A 202 -24.68 12.63 -12.10
C LEU A 202 -25.08 13.77 -11.13
N THR A 203 -26.18 13.59 -10.44
CA THR A 203 -26.69 14.55 -9.45
C THR A 203 -26.48 14.05 -8.02
N GLY A 204 -26.38 14.99 -7.08
CA GLY A 204 -26.26 14.70 -5.66
C GLY A 204 -25.01 13.91 -5.29
N GLU A 205 -25.14 12.98 -4.39
CA GLU A 205 -24.03 12.21 -3.79
C GLU A 205 -23.40 11.20 -4.76
N SER A 206 -24.15 10.76 -5.78
CA SER A 206 -23.65 9.84 -6.81
C SER A 206 -22.48 10.40 -7.61
N ALA A 207 -22.45 11.73 -7.80
CA ALA A 207 -21.35 12.42 -8.49
C ALA A 207 -20.01 12.27 -7.76
N GLY A 208 -20.02 12.32 -6.42
CA GLY A 208 -18.82 12.11 -5.61
C GLY A 208 -18.48 10.63 -5.42
N LEU A 209 -19.49 9.75 -5.45
CA LEU A 209 -19.30 8.32 -5.21
C LEU A 209 -18.61 7.60 -6.39
N LEU A 210 -18.93 7.97 -7.64
CA LEU A 210 -18.39 7.31 -8.83
C LEU A 210 -16.84 7.37 -8.89
N PRO A 211 -16.16 8.52 -8.71
CA PRO A 211 -14.70 8.56 -8.66
C PRO A 211 -14.13 7.75 -7.48
N GLY A 212 -14.83 7.71 -6.34
CA GLY A 212 -14.46 6.86 -5.20
C GLY A 212 -14.41 5.39 -5.56
N LEU A 213 -15.45 4.88 -6.19
CA LEU A 213 -15.56 3.47 -6.57
C LEU A 213 -14.59 3.07 -7.70
N VAL A 214 -14.35 3.96 -8.67
CA VAL A 214 -13.54 3.63 -9.87
C VAL A 214 -12.05 3.75 -9.60
N ILE A 215 -11.61 4.88 -9.02
CA ILE A 215 -10.19 5.21 -8.82
C ILE A 215 -9.82 5.50 -7.35
N GLY A 216 -10.73 5.24 -6.41
CA GLY A 216 -10.49 5.48 -4.98
C GLY A 216 -10.35 6.95 -4.61
N ASP A 217 -10.95 7.82 -5.39
CA ASP A 217 -10.91 9.26 -5.14
C ASP A 217 -12.13 9.72 -4.32
N GLU A 218 -11.92 9.78 -3.02
CA GLU A 218 -12.96 10.17 -2.06
C GLU A 218 -13.00 11.70 -1.80
N SER A 219 -12.27 12.50 -2.57
CA SER A 219 -12.15 13.94 -2.29
C SER A 219 -13.46 14.70 -2.48
N ALA A 220 -14.32 14.24 -3.39
CA ALA A 220 -15.65 14.79 -3.65
C ALA A 220 -16.77 14.11 -2.83
N LEU A 221 -16.45 13.10 -2.01
CA LEU A 221 -17.44 12.40 -1.19
C LEU A 221 -17.79 13.24 0.06
N SER A 222 -19.08 13.43 0.31
CA SER A 222 -19.55 14.12 1.52
C SER A 222 -19.19 13.34 2.78
N GLN A 223 -19.04 14.05 3.91
CA GLN A 223 -18.73 13.39 5.19
C GLN A 223 -19.87 12.47 5.62
N ASP A 224 -21.13 12.89 5.40
CA ASP A 224 -22.31 12.13 5.77
C ASP A 224 -22.38 10.76 5.05
N VAL A 225 -22.09 10.75 3.74
CA VAL A 225 -22.00 9.49 2.96
C VAL A 225 -20.85 8.62 3.47
N ARG A 226 -19.71 9.22 3.78
CA ARG A 226 -18.57 8.47 4.33
C ARG A 226 -18.92 7.83 5.67
N ASP A 227 -19.61 8.54 6.55
CA ASP A 227 -20.04 8.04 7.86
C ASP A 227 -21.09 6.94 7.70
N GLN A 228 -22.01 7.06 6.73
CA GLN A 228 -22.98 6.00 6.38
C GLN A 228 -22.27 4.74 5.86
N PHE A 229 -21.26 4.87 4.99
CA PHE A 229 -20.45 3.74 4.52
C PHE A 229 -19.68 3.06 5.66
N LEU A 230 -19.16 3.85 6.61
CA LEU A 230 -18.52 3.33 7.82
C LEU A 230 -19.50 2.58 8.71
N ALA A 231 -20.68 3.16 8.98
CA ALA A 231 -21.72 2.55 9.81
C ALA A 231 -22.28 1.26 9.18
N ALA A 232 -22.40 1.22 7.85
CA ALA A 232 -22.82 0.03 7.12
C ALA A 232 -21.72 -1.04 6.96
N GLY A 233 -20.48 -0.77 7.42
CA GLY A 233 -19.34 -1.67 7.21
C GLY A 233 -18.85 -1.75 5.76
N LEU A 234 -19.29 -0.82 4.90
CA LEU A 234 -19.01 -0.79 3.45
C LEU A 234 -17.82 0.10 3.07
N SER A 235 -17.04 0.56 4.04
CA SER A 235 -15.86 1.40 3.81
C SER A 235 -14.80 0.75 2.88
N HIS A 236 -14.83 -0.58 2.74
CA HIS A 236 -13.97 -1.30 1.82
C HIS A 236 -14.36 -1.12 0.34
N LEU A 237 -15.58 -0.65 0.04
CA LEU A 237 -16.05 -0.40 -1.33
C LEU A 237 -15.51 0.94 -1.87
N THR A 238 -15.32 1.95 -1.00
CA THR A 238 -14.72 3.24 -1.39
C THR A 238 -13.19 3.14 -1.56
N ALA A 239 -12.58 2.11 -0.98
CA ALA A 239 -11.20 1.74 -1.30
C ALA A 239 -11.17 0.88 -2.56
N VAL A 240 -10.31 1.23 -3.52
CA VAL A 240 -10.17 0.42 -4.76
C VAL A 240 -9.87 -1.02 -4.40
N SER A 241 -10.76 -1.91 -4.84
CA SER A 241 -10.66 -3.34 -4.55
C SER A 241 -9.70 -4.04 -5.51
N GLY A 242 -9.14 -5.18 -5.07
CA GLY A 242 -8.36 -6.05 -5.93
C GLY A 242 -9.15 -6.55 -7.15
N ALA A 243 -10.50 -6.62 -7.07
CA ALA A 243 -11.38 -6.98 -8.18
C ALA A 243 -11.36 -5.93 -9.29
N ASN A 244 -11.46 -4.63 -8.96
CA ASN A 244 -11.39 -3.54 -9.95
C ASN A 244 -10.04 -3.55 -10.67
N PHE A 245 -8.96 -3.80 -9.92
CA PHE A 245 -7.62 -3.97 -10.47
C PHE A 245 -7.57 -5.17 -11.44
N ALA A 246 -8.07 -6.34 -11.03
CA ALA A 246 -8.07 -7.55 -11.86
C ALA A 246 -8.90 -7.39 -13.13
N LEU A 247 -10.07 -6.74 -13.05
CA LEU A 247 -10.92 -6.44 -14.20
C LEU A 247 -10.22 -5.51 -15.19
N THR A 248 -9.63 -4.41 -14.71
CA THR A 248 -8.96 -3.42 -15.58
C THR A 248 -7.75 -4.04 -16.27
N CYS A 249 -6.87 -4.72 -15.51
CA CYS A 249 -5.69 -5.38 -16.06
C CYS A 249 -6.08 -6.56 -16.96
N GLY A 250 -7.07 -7.35 -16.56
CA GLY A 250 -7.58 -8.48 -17.34
C GLY A 250 -8.18 -8.05 -18.66
N ALA A 251 -9.02 -7.00 -18.67
CA ALA A 251 -9.62 -6.44 -19.88
C ALA A 251 -8.55 -5.89 -20.83
N ALA A 252 -7.54 -5.17 -20.33
CA ALA A 252 -6.46 -4.66 -21.15
C ALA A 252 -5.63 -5.79 -21.80
N ILE A 253 -5.31 -6.84 -21.04
CA ILE A 253 -4.59 -8.01 -21.57
C ILE A 253 -5.46 -8.75 -22.60
N ALA A 254 -6.75 -8.95 -22.32
CA ALA A 254 -7.68 -9.60 -23.21
C ALA A 254 -7.82 -8.83 -24.54
N LEU A 255 -7.94 -7.50 -24.48
CA LEU A 255 -8.02 -6.65 -25.66
C LEU A 255 -6.79 -6.79 -26.56
N ILE A 256 -5.58 -6.74 -25.96
CA ILE A 256 -4.32 -6.92 -26.71
C ILE A 256 -4.26 -8.31 -27.36
N ARG A 257 -4.78 -9.31 -26.66
CA ARG A 257 -4.83 -10.69 -27.21
C ARG A 257 -5.84 -10.82 -28.35
N LEU A 258 -6.98 -10.15 -28.25
CA LEU A 258 -8.02 -10.13 -29.27
C LEU A 258 -7.52 -9.51 -30.58
N ILE A 259 -6.75 -8.44 -30.53
CA ILE A 259 -6.15 -7.79 -31.72
C ILE A 259 -4.92 -8.52 -32.27
N GLY A 260 -4.65 -9.76 -31.83
CA GLY A 260 -3.54 -10.58 -32.31
C GLY A 260 -2.18 -10.28 -31.67
N GLY A 261 -2.11 -9.50 -30.62
CA GLY A 261 -0.88 -9.16 -29.93
C GLY A 261 -0.11 -10.40 -29.43
N SER A 262 1.21 -10.40 -29.60
CA SER A 262 2.04 -11.50 -29.15
C SER A 262 2.02 -11.62 -27.61
N PRO A 263 2.29 -12.82 -27.05
CA PRO A 263 2.34 -13.01 -25.59
C PRO A 263 3.32 -12.08 -24.85
N LYS A 264 4.41 -11.73 -25.49
CA LYS A 264 5.41 -10.80 -24.96
C LYS A 264 4.84 -9.39 -24.89
N VAL A 265 4.16 -8.95 -25.95
CA VAL A 265 3.47 -7.64 -26.02
C VAL A 265 2.40 -7.58 -24.94
N ALA A 266 1.56 -8.61 -24.81
CA ALA A 266 0.51 -8.68 -23.79
C ALA A 266 1.10 -8.62 -22.35
N ALA A 267 2.24 -9.24 -22.09
CA ALA A 267 2.90 -9.19 -20.80
C ALA A 267 3.50 -7.81 -20.50
N VAL A 268 4.19 -7.20 -21.47
CA VAL A 268 4.75 -5.85 -21.30
C VAL A 268 3.63 -4.83 -21.08
N SER A 269 2.57 -4.90 -21.90
CA SER A 269 1.40 -4.04 -21.72
C SER A 269 0.71 -4.27 -20.38
N GLY A 270 0.63 -5.53 -19.92
CA GLY A 270 0.14 -5.84 -18.58
C GLY A 270 0.93 -5.14 -17.49
N VAL A 271 2.27 -5.12 -17.57
CA VAL A 271 3.12 -4.38 -16.62
C VAL A 271 2.85 -2.88 -16.70
N ILE A 272 2.74 -2.31 -17.91
CA ILE A 272 2.45 -0.89 -18.11
C ILE A 272 1.09 -0.52 -17.49
N VAL A 273 0.07 -1.35 -17.71
CA VAL A 273 -1.27 -1.15 -17.14
C VAL A 273 -1.24 -1.24 -15.62
N ILE A 274 -0.52 -2.22 -15.04
CA ILE A 274 -0.34 -2.35 -13.59
C ILE A 274 0.29 -1.07 -13.02
N VAL A 275 1.40 -0.63 -13.58
CA VAL A 275 2.10 0.58 -13.11
C VAL A 275 1.22 1.82 -13.29
N GLY A 276 0.61 1.99 -14.45
CA GLY A 276 -0.30 3.10 -14.73
C GLY A 276 -1.49 3.14 -13.77
N PHE A 277 -2.08 1.98 -13.48
CA PHE A 277 -3.18 1.87 -12.52
C PHE A 277 -2.74 2.23 -11.10
N VAL A 278 -1.59 1.73 -10.64
CA VAL A 278 -1.04 2.09 -9.32
C VAL A 278 -0.78 3.59 -9.19
N VAL A 279 -0.26 4.21 -10.24
CA VAL A 279 -0.03 5.68 -10.26
C VAL A 279 -1.35 6.44 -10.25
N LEU A 280 -2.35 6.01 -11.02
CA LEU A 280 -3.66 6.64 -11.13
C LEU A 280 -4.46 6.55 -9.82
N VAL A 281 -4.53 5.37 -9.23
CA VAL A 281 -5.32 5.06 -8.04
C VAL A 281 -4.62 5.51 -6.75
N ARG A 282 -3.33 5.75 -6.79
CA ARG A 282 -2.40 5.96 -5.67
C ARG A 282 -1.99 4.67 -4.97
N PRO A 283 -0.76 4.58 -4.46
CA PRO A 283 -0.23 3.37 -3.82
C PRO A 283 -0.81 3.16 -2.42
N SER A 284 -2.02 2.63 -2.33
CA SER A 284 -2.59 2.14 -1.08
C SER A 284 -2.14 0.69 -0.80
N PRO A 285 -2.17 0.21 0.45
CA PRO A 285 -1.80 -1.18 0.76
C PRO A 285 -2.62 -2.22 -0.01
N SER A 286 -3.90 -1.93 -0.30
CA SER A 286 -4.77 -2.81 -1.08
C SER A 286 -4.33 -2.90 -2.54
N VAL A 287 -4.05 -1.75 -3.16
CA VAL A 287 -3.61 -1.64 -4.55
C VAL A 287 -2.25 -2.28 -4.74
N LEU A 288 -1.31 -2.08 -3.80
CA LEU A 288 0.02 -2.71 -3.87
C LEU A 288 -0.06 -4.24 -3.78
N ARG A 289 -0.91 -4.79 -2.89
CA ARG A 289 -1.14 -6.25 -2.84
C ARG A 289 -1.71 -6.77 -4.16
N ALA A 290 -2.70 -6.09 -4.73
CA ALA A 290 -3.29 -6.46 -6.01
C ALA A 290 -2.26 -6.39 -7.15
N ALA A 291 -1.42 -5.36 -7.18
CA ALA A 291 -0.35 -5.21 -8.16
C ALA A 291 0.70 -6.33 -8.06
N MET A 292 1.09 -6.71 -6.83
CA MET A 292 2.00 -7.85 -6.61
C MET A 292 1.39 -9.16 -7.09
N MET A 293 0.12 -9.44 -6.75
CA MET A 293 -0.58 -10.65 -7.20
C MET A 293 -0.73 -10.67 -8.72
N GLY A 294 -1.07 -9.53 -9.33
CA GLY A 294 -1.14 -9.38 -10.79
C GLY A 294 0.21 -9.61 -11.46
N GLY A 295 1.29 -9.08 -10.89
CA GLY A 295 2.66 -9.30 -11.35
C GLY A 295 3.08 -10.79 -11.31
N VAL A 296 2.78 -11.48 -10.21
CA VAL A 296 3.00 -12.93 -10.08
C VAL A 296 2.18 -13.69 -11.14
N GLY A 297 0.92 -13.31 -11.35
CA GLY A 297 0.06 -13.88 -12.39
C GLY A 297 0.65 -13.71 -13.80
N LEU A 298 1.17 -12.53 -14.13
CA LEU A 298 1.85 -12.29 -15.41
C LEU A 298 3.11 -13.14 -15.57
N LEU A 299 3.93 -13.26 -14.52
CA LEU A 299 5.12 -14.12 -14.52
C LEU A 299 4.74 -15.60 -14.69
N ALA A 300 3.68 -16.07 -14.04
CA ALA A 300 3.16 -17.43 -14.21
C ALA A 300 2.70 -17.69 -15.65
N LEU A 301 1.99 -16.74 -16.27
CA LEU A 301 1.59 -16.84 -17.68
C LEU A 301 2.78 -16.96 -18.64
N LEU A 302 3.86 -16.23 -18.38
CA LEU A 302 5.08 -16.31 -19.18
C LEU A 302 5.85 -17.63 -18.95
N SER A 303 5.89 -18.13 -17.71
CA SER A 303 6.61 -19.33 -17.33
C SER A 303 5.95 -20.62 -17.85
N THR A 304 4.61 -20.73 -17.74
CA THR A 304 3.87 -21.90 -18.22
C THR A 304 3.99 -22.10 -19.73
N ARG A 305 4.17 -21.01 -20.49
CA ARG A 305 4.37 -21.08 -21.94
C ARG A 305 5.78 -21.50 -22.32
N ARG A 306 6.80 -21.07 -21.55
CA ARG A 306 8.18 -21.59 -21.75
C ARG A 306 8.25 -23.09 -21.53
N ALA A 307 7.58 -23.60 -20.50
CA ALA A 307 7.51 -25.04 -20.22
C ALA A 307 6.74 -25.85 -21.30
N ARG A 308 5.70 -25.26 -21.93
CA ARG A 308 5.00 -25.88 -23.06
C ARG A 308 5.84 -25.88 -24.32
N ALA A 309 6.52 -24.77 -24.64
CA ALA A 309 7.40 -24.68 -25.80
C ALA A 309 8.61 -25.62 -25.70
N ALA A 310 9.17 -25.80 -24.50
CA ALA A 310 10.23 -26.76 -24.26
C ALA A 310 9.75 -28.22 -24.45
N ARG A 311 8.56 -28.56 -23.93
CA ARG A 311 7.95 -29.89 -24.10
C ARG A 311 7.61 -30.20 -25.57
N CYS A 312 7.15 -29.24 -26.34
CA CYS A 312 6.91 -29.42 -27.78
C CYS A 312 8.21 -29.64 -28.56
N ARG A 313 9.29 -28.97 -28.16
CA ARG A 313 10.60 -29.13 -28.79
C ARG A 313 11.20 -30.51 -28.51
N CYS A 314 11.12 -31.01 -27.27
CA CYS A 314 11.55 -32.36 -26.92
C CYS A 314 10.74 -33.45 -27.66
N ARG A 315 9.42 -33.27 -27.82
CA ARG A 315 8.59 -34.22 -28.60
C ARG A 315 8.91 -34.23 -30.09
N ARG A 316 9.35 -33.12 -30.66
CA ARG A 316 9.77 -33.03 -32.07
C ARG A 316 11.12 -33.72 -32.29
N TRP A 317 12.05 -33.60 -31.34
CA TRP A 317 13.37 -34.28 -31.38
C TRP A 317 13.22 -35.78 -31.20
N GLY A 318 12.41 -36.26 -30.25
CA GLY A 318 12.19 -37.68 -30.02
C GLY A 318 11.54 -38.39 -31.21
N ARG A 319 10.83 -37.69 -32.10
CA ARG A 319 10.27 -38.28 -33.32
C ARG A 319 11.25 -38.34 -34.48
N SER A 320 12.22 -37.43 -34.57
CA SER A 320 13.28 -37.55 -35.59
C SER A 320 14.28 -38.68 -35.28
N CYS A 321 14.60 -38.95 -34.00
CA CYS A 321 15.45 -40.06 -33.66
C CYS A 321 14.83 -41.43 -33.86
N SER A 322 13.49 -41.55 -33.85
CA SER A 322 12.82 -42.82 -34.12
C SER A 322 12.55 -43.12 -35.63
N ALA A 323 12.78 -42.14 -36.51
CA ALA A 323 12.60 -42.27 -37.95
C ALA A 323 13.90 -42.67 -38.67
N GLU A 324 15.07 -42.50 -38.07
CA GLU A 324 16.36 -42.89 -38.63
C GLU A 324 16.84 -44.30 -38.23
N GLY A 325 16.05 -45.05 -37.46
CA GLY A 325 16.36 -46.41 -36.94
C GLY A 325 15.61 -47.52 -37.64
N ARG A 326 15.16 -47.35 -38.92
CA ARG A 326 14.60 -48.45 -39.74
C ARG A 326 15.23 -48.45 -41.12
#